data_86961ee17eadf2b9e908f4f5edef6f41
#
_entry.id   86961ee17eadf2b9e908f4f5edef6f41
#
_cell.length_a   1.000
_cell.length_b   1.000
_cell.length_c   1.000
_cell.angle_alpha   90.00
_cell.angle_beta   90.00
_cell.angle_gamma   90.00
#
_symmetry.space_group_name_H-M   'P 1'
#
loop_
_entity.id
_entity.type
_entity.pdbx_description
1 polymer ?
#
loop_
_entity_poly.entity_id
_entity_poly.type
_entity_poly.pdbx_seq_one_letter_code
_entity_poly.pdbx_strand_id
1 'polypeptide(L)'
;MMRWRRVKGVYFATKFKSNHPATPFPMHASFLEFPARRLVALLSLCALAACSKPAEPWHLTDVSGHLPDLDFSLIDDGGASVTGGSFAGKTTLVYFGYTHCPDVCPETMARLMQVLQRVGPDADETRIVFVSVDPARDTPALLRSYVRAFDDKHAVGLTGTDRAIEKVAQRYRVAYQMEKRDPDGAYEVTHSSAVYIFDAAGHARLLATDHDSIDAIAADLKRVIHAKDA
;
A
#
# COMPACT_ATOMS: atom_id res chain seq x y z
N MET A 1 3.44 36.06 -48.94
CA MET A 1 4.35 35.18 -48.17
C MET A 1 5.77 35.70 -48.33
N MET A 2 6.46 36.10 -47.25
CA MET A 2 7.85 36.56 -47.30
C MET A 2 8.79 35.38 -47.13
N ARG A 3 9.72 35.18 -48.04
CA ARG A 3 10.71 34.11 -47.97
C ARG A 3 12.10 34.75 -47.74
N TRP A 4 12.73 34.39 -46.62
CA TRP A 4 14.05 34.90 -46.24
C TRP A 4 15.14 33.99 -46.80
N ARG A 5 16.15 34.56 -47.44
CA ARG A 5 17.39 33.86 -47.82
C ARG A 5 18.58 34.50 -47.11
N ARG A 6 19.44 33.69 -46.55
CA ARG A 6 20.69 34.08 -45.89
C ARG A 6 21.86 33.97 -46.89
N VAL A 7 22.54 35.07 -47.14
CA VAL A 7 23.82 35.06 -47.86
C VAL A 7 24.81 35.91 -47.04
N LYS A 8 25.93 35.35 -46.60
CA LYS A 8 27.04 36.02 -45.89
C LYS A 8 26.61 36.95 -44.74
N GLY A 9 25.74 36.48 -43.83
CA GLY A 9 25.48 37.17 -42.56
C GLY A 9 24.48 38.37 -42.64
N VAL A 10 23.90 38.66 -43.77
CA VAL A 10 22.92 39.77 -43.94
C VAL A 10 21.62 39.24 -44.50
N TYR A 11 20.48 39.70 -43.93
CA TYR A 11 19.14 39.31 -44.39
C TYR A 11 18.59 40.36 -45.31
N PHE A 12 18.24 39.97 -46.55
CA PHE A 12 17.54 40.82 -47.53
C PHE A 12 16.09 40.33 -47.69
N ALA A 13 15.14 41.25 -47.58
CA ALA A 13 13.74 41.01 -47.89
C ALA A 13 13.47 41.33 -49.33
N THR A 14 13.17 40.34 -50.17
CA THR A 14 12.72 40.56 -51.53
C THR A 14 11.21 40.50 -51.63
N LYS A 15 10.61 41.59 -52.12
CA LYS A 15 9.18 41.71 -52.37
C LYS A 15 8.86 41.02 -53.69
N PHE A 16 8.19 39.90 -53.64
CA PHE A 16 7.75 39.18 -54.85
C PHE A 16 6.41 39.71 -55.25
N LYS A 17 6.39 40.33 -56.44
CA LYS A 17 5.19 40.87 -57.11
C LYS A 17 4.57 39.71 -57.91
N SER A 18 3.50 39.08 -57.40
CA SER A 18 2.75 38.07 -58.15
C SER A 18 1.63 38.76 -58.96
N ASN A 19 1.81 38.76 -60.24
CA ASN A 19 0.73 39.06 -61.17
C ASN A 19 0.01 37.75 -61.51
N HIS A 20 -1.05 37.43 -60.80
CA HIS A 20 -2.03 36.44 -61.25
C HIS A 20 -3.42 37.09 -61.25
N PRO A 21 -4.19 36.93 -62.34
CA PRO A 21 -5.56 37.41 -62.39
C PRO A 21 -6.42 36.62 -61.43
N ALA A 22 -7.20 37.32 -60.62
CA ALA A 22 -8.16 36.76 -59.70
C ALA A 22 -9.31 36.07 -60.45
N THR A 23 -9.35 34.75 -60.42
CA THR A 23 -10.58 34.02 -60.78
C THR A 23 -11.47 33.98 -59.54
N PRO A 24 -12.75 34.30 -59.64
CA PRO A 24 -13.67 34.17 -58.51
C PRO A 24 -13.94 32.68 -58.23
N PHE A 25 -13.50 32.24 -57.10
CA PHE A 25 -13.92 30.92 -56.59
C PHE A 25 -15.37 31.01 -56.12
N PRO A 26 -16.26 30.09 -56.54
CA PRO A 26 -17.59 30.02 -55.98
C PRO A 26 -17.48 29.61 -54.48
N MET A 27 -17.97 30.46 -53.60
CA MET A 27 -18.17 30.12 -52.19
C MET A 27 -19.30 29.09 -52.11
N HIS A 28 -18.93 27.80 -52.15
CA HIS A 28 -19.82 26.77 -51.64
C HIS A 28 -19.81 26.90 -50.10
N ALA A 29 -20.84 27.50 -49.57
CA ALA A 29 -21.18 27.41 -48.17
C ALA A 29 -21.61 25.97 -47.89
N SER A 30 -20.62 25.09 -47.67
CA SER A 30 -20.89 23.80 -47.07
C SER A 30 -21.19 24.05 -45.60
N PHE A 31 -22.46 24.25 -45.29
CA PHE A 31 -22.97 24.09 -43.94
C PHE A 31 -22.58 22.67 -43.49
N LEU A 32 -21.55 22.58 -42.64
CA LEU A 32 -21.25 21.38 -41.90
C LEU A 32 -22.44 21.12 -40.96
N GLU A 33 -23.44 20.39 -41.50
CA GLU A 33 -24.43 19.75 -40.67
C GLU A 33 -23.72 18.71 -39.81
N PHE A 34 -23.17 19.13 -38.69
CA PHE A 34 -22.78 18.22 -37.62
C PHE A 34 -24.07 17.59 -37.11
N PRO A 35 -24.31 16.29 -37.36
CA PRO A 35 -25.54 15.68 -36.92
C PRO A 35 -25.61 15.81 -35.39
N ALA A 36 -26.65 16.49 -34.91
CA ALA A 36 -26.88 16.74 -33.46
C ALA A 36 -26.70 15.50 -32.62
N ARG A 37 -26.92 14.31 -33.18
CA ARG A 37 -26.65 13.00 -32.56
C ARG A 37 -25.17 12.79 -32.16
N ARG A 38 -24.18 13.29 -32.93
CA ARG A 38 -22.77 13.18 -32.60
C ARG A 38 -22.36 14.14 -31.50
N LEU A 39 -22.94 15.32 -31.45
CA LEU A 39 -22.71 16.29 -30.37
C LEU A 39 -23.28 15.77 -29.02
N VAL A 40 -24.47 15.20 -29.06
CA VAL A 40 -25.10 14.59 -27.87
C VAL A 40 -24.28 13.38 -27.38
N ALA A 41 -23.77 12.53 -28.27
CA ALA A 41 -22.92 11.40 -27.93
C ALA A 41 -21.58 11.83 -27.29
N LEU A 42 -20.94 12.88 -27.79
CA LEU A 42 -19.71 13.45 -27.23
C LEU A 42 -19.96 14.11 -25.87
N LEU A 43 -21.06 14.84 -25.70
CA LEU A 43 -21.44 15.43 -24.42
C LEU A 43 -21.80 14.36 -23.37
N SER A 44 -22.45 13.26 -23.76
CA SER A 44 -22.71 12.14 -22.87
C SER A 44 -21.45 11.39 -22.43
N LEU A 45 -20.45 11.26 -23.33
CA LEU A 45 -19.19 10.62 -23.02
C LEU A 45 -18.33 11.47 -22.07
N CYS A 46 -18.35 12.79 -22.23
CA CYS A 46 -17.68 13.72 -21.30
C CYS A 46 -18.34 13.76 -19.92
N ALA A 47 -19.66 13.59 -19.83
CA ALA A 47 -20.38 13.55 -18.56
C ALA A 47 -20.05 12.28 -17.73
N LEU A 48 -19.73 11.16 -18.37
CA LEU A 48 -19.33 9.92 -17.69
C LEU A 48 -17.89 9.98 -17.13
N ALA A 49 -17.02 10.78 -17.73
CA ALA A 49 -15.63 10.95 -17.28
C ALA A 49 -15.50 11.93 -16.07
N ALA A 50 -16.51 12.73 -15.80
CA ALA A 50 -16.47 13.78 -14.77
C ALA A 50 -16.82 13.31 -13.33
N CYS A 51 -17.17 12.03 -13.12
CA CYS A 51 -17.65 11.53 -11.84
C CYS A 51 -16.64 10.69 -11.02
N SER A 52 -15.39 10.54 -11.45
CA SER A 52 -14.38 9.94 -10.59
C SER A 52 -13.82 11.01 -9.65
N LYS A 53 -14.33 11.06 -8.40
CA LYS A 53 -13.64 11.78 -7.33
C LYS A 53 -12.19 11.29 -7.27
N PRO A 54 -11.18 12.17 -7.22
CA PRO A 54 -9.81 11.75 -6.92
C PRO A 54 -9.84 10.92 -5.63
N ALA A 55 -9.13 9.79 -5.64
CA ALA A 55 -8.99 9.00 -4.43
C ALA A 55 -8.36 9.88 -3.33
N GLU A 56 -8.98 9.91 -2.17
CA GLU A 56 -8.43 10.63 -1.03
C GLU A 56 -7.05 10.06 -0.68
N PRO A 57 -6.02 10.89 -0.44
CA PRO A 57 -4.70 10.38 -0.08
C PRO A 57 -4.77 9.54 1.20
N TRP A 58 -3.86 8.60 1.34
CA TRP A 58 -3.71 7.83 2.57
C TRP A 58 -3.11 8.70 3.67
N HIS A 59 -3.50 8.45 4.93
CA HIS A 59 -2.84 9.04 6.11
C HIS A 59 -1.52 8.33 6.39
N LEU A 60 -1.50 7.01 6.15
CA LEU A 60 -0.34 6.15 6.33
C LEU A 60 0.56 6.15 5.10
N THR A 61 1.75 5.59 5.24
CA THR A 61 2.68 5.42 4.11
C THR A 61 2.15 4.37 3.13
N ASP A 62 1.85 4.78 1.89
CA ASP A 62 1.48 3.86 0.81
C ASP A 62 2.73 3.08 0.34
N VAL A 63 2.65 1.76 0.44
CA VAL A 63 3.70 0.83 0.01
C VAL A 63 3.26 -0.08 -1.13
N SER A 64 2.13 0.22 -1.75
CA SER A 64 1.59 -0.53 -2.89
C SER A 64 2.60 -0.57 -4.04
N GLY A 65 2.90 -1.77 -4.54
CA GLY A 65 3.91 -1.97 -5.59
C GLY A 65 5.37 -1.78 -5.16
N HIS A 66 5.64 -1.39 -3.90
CA HIS A 66 6.99 -1.22 -3.34
C HIS A 66 7.41 -2.37 -2.43
N LEU A 67 6.45 -3.07 -1.85
CA LEU A 67 6.66 -4.29 -1.07
C LEU A 67 6.00 -5.48 -1.77
N PRO A 68 6.57 -6.68 -1.60
CA PRO A 68 5.98 -7.89 -2.15
C PRO A 68 4.69 -8.27 -1.41
N ASP A 69 3.85 -9.04 -2.08
CA ASP A 69 2.64 -9.62 -1.51
C ASP A 69 2.94 -10.52 -0.32
N LEU A 70 1.91 -10.77 0.50
CA LEU A 70 2.00 -11.58 1.71
C LEU A 70 2.37 -13.03 1.35
N ASP A 71 3.63 -13.37 1.59
CA ASP A 71 4.18 -14.68 1.30
C ASP A 71 5.25 -15.06 2.32
N PHE A 72 5.01 -16.17 2.99
CA PHE A 72 5.92 -16.81 3.96
C PHE A 72 5.53 -18.28 4.14
N SER A 73 6.39 -19.04 4.82
CA SER A 73 6.10 -20.38 5.31
C SER A 73 6.63 -20.47 6.74
N LEU A 74 5.72 -20.43 7.70
CA LEU A 74 6.00 -20.35 9.13
C LEU A 74 5.13 -21.37 9.88
N ILE A 75 5.25 -21.39 11.21
CA ILE A 75 4.47 -22.21 12.13
C ILE A 75 3.61 -21.28 12.97
N ASP A 76 2.32 -21.55 13.06
CA ASP A 76 1.43 -20.77 13.90
C ASP A 76 1.54 -21.16 15.40
N ASP A 77 0.91 -20.39 16.24
CA ASP A 77 0.86 -20.63 17.69
C ASP A 77 0.06 -21.90 18.08
N GLY A 78 -0.58 -22.55 17.11
CA GLY A 78 -1.19 -23.87 17.19
C GLY A 78 -0.22 -25.00 16.89
N GLY A 79 0.95 -24.70 16.31
CA GLY A 79 1.91 -25.67 15.81
C GLY A 79 1.66 -26.12 14.38
N ALA A 80 0.70 -25.53 13.67
CA ALA A 80 0.41 -25.85 12.28
C ALA A 80 1.30 -25.03 11.32
N SER A 81 1.67 -25.66 10.18
CA SER A 81 2.37 -24.93 9.12
C SER A 81 1.39 -24.01 8.39
N VAL A 82 1.74 -22.74 8.27
CA VAL A 82 0.93 -21.71 7.60
C VAL A 82 1.75 -20.94 6.58
N THR A 83 1.05 -20.42 5.58
CA THR A 83 1.64 -19.56 4.53
C THR A 83 0.90 -18.22 4.49
N GLY A 84 1.40 -17.26 3.72
CA GLY A 84 0.67 -16.01 3.45
C GLY A 84 -0.75 -16.24 2.96
N GLY A 85 -0.94 -17.24 2.09
CA GLY A 85 -2.26 -17.63 1.58
C GLY A 85 -3.24 -18.15 2.63
N SER A 86 -2.77 -18.58 3.82
CA SER A 86 -3.64 -18.99 4.93
C SER A 86 -4.44 -17.81 5.51
N PHE A 87 -4.06 -16.58 5.19
CA PHE A 87 -4.70 -15.34 5.65
C PHE A 87 -5.54 -14.66 4.56
N ALA A 88 -5.65 -15.26 3.38
CA ALA A 88 -6.48 -14.75 2.29
C ALA A 88 -7.93 -14.56 2.73
N GLY A 89 -8.59 -13.53 2.21
CA GLY A 89 -9.96 -13.15 2.57
C GLY A 89 -10.07 -12.23 3.78
N LYS A 90 -8.94 -11.93 4.46
CA LYS A 90 -8.88 -10.98 5.59
C LYS A 90 -7.81 -9.92 5.35
N THR A 91 -8.12 -8.68 5.67
CA THR A 91 -7.11 -7.62 5.75
C THR A 91 -6.14 -7.96 6.88
N THR A 92 -4.85 -8.09 6.56
CA THR A 92 -3.86 -8.64 7.49
C THR A 92 -2.87 -7.58 7.94
N LEU A 93 -2.75 -7.39 9.25
CA LEU A 93 -1.77 -6.51 9.88
C LEU A 93 -0.62 -7.38 10.39
N VAL A 94 0.57 -7.26 9.78
CA VAL A 94 1.76 -8.02 10.17
C VAL A 94 2.67 -7.15 11.01
N TYR A 95 3.00 -7.62 12.21
CA TYR A 95 3.91 -6.99 13.13
C TYR A 95 5.02 -7.97 13.53
N PHE A 96 6.27 -7.50 13.44
CA PHE A 96 7.45 -8.27 13.84
C PHE A 96 7.89 -7.86 15.24
N GLY A 97 8.01 -8.82 16.14
CA GLY A 97 8.35 -8.56 17.53
C GLY A 97 8.81 -9.83 18.25
N TYR A 98 8.86 -9.81 19.57
CA TYR A 98 9.18 -10.98 20.39
C TYR A 98 8.49 -10.88 21.74
N THR A 99 8.20 -12.03 22.38
CA THR A 99 7.36 -12.07 23.58
C THR A 99 8.05 -11.51 24.83
N HIS A 100 9.39 -11.51 24.85
CA HIS A 100 10.20 -11.00 25.95
C HIS A 100 10.54 -9.50 25.84
N CYS A 101 9.94 -8.80 24.88
CA CYS A 101 10.08 -7.35 24.76
C CYS A 101 9.39 -6.66 25.95
N PRO A 102 10.11 -5.84 26.75
CA PRO A 102 9.52 -5.28 27.96
C PRO A 102 8.52 -4.14 27.69
N ASP A 103 8.58 -3.47 26.53
CA ASP A 103 7.92 -2.19 26.32
C ASP A 103 7.24 -2.08 24.94
N VAL A 104 7.99 -1.96 23.87
CA VAL A 104 7.48 -1.60 22.54
C VAL A 104 6.49 -2.61 21.95
N CYS A 105 6.73 -3.93 22.13
CA CYS A 105 5.84 -4.94 21.57
C CYS A 105 4.47 -4.98 22.27
N PRO A 106 4.37 -5.01 23.61
CA PRO A 106 3.06 -4.95 24.26
C PRO A 106 2.34 -3.62 24.01
N GLU A 107 3.05 -2.49 23.92
CA GLU A 107 2.45 -1.19 23.57
C GLU A 107 1.86 -1.22 22.15
N THR A 108 2.63 -1.71 21.16
CA THR A 108 2.15 -1.83 19.78
C THR A 108 0.93 -2.75 19.70
N MET A 109 0.93 -3.90 20.36
CA MET A 109 -0.22 -4.80 20.38
C MET A 109 -1.44 -4.16 21.02
N ALA A 110 -1.30 -3.50 22.16
CA ALA A 110 -2.39 -2.77 22.81
C ALA A 110 -2.95 -1.64 21.91
N ARG A 111 -2.08 -0.96 21.20
CA ARG A 111 -2.46 0.06 20.23
C ARG A 111 -3.25 -0.52 19.05
N LEU A 112 -2.86 -1.68 18.52
CA LEU A 112 -3.63 -2.38 17.48
C LEU A 112 -5.03 -2.77 17.97
N MET A 113 -5.18 -3.17 19.24
CA MET A 113 -6.51 -3.42 19.83
C MET A 113 -7.37 -2.17 19.84
N GLN A 114 -6.82 -0.99 20.15
CA GLN A 114 -7.53 0.27 20.09
C GLN A 114 -7.91 0.63 18.65
N VAL A 115 -7.05 0.32 17.68
CA VAL A 115 -7.38 0.48 16.23
C VAL A 115 -8.57 -0.39 15.87
N LEU A 116 -8.58 -1.69 16.23
CA LEU A 116 -9.72 -2.58 15.95
C LEU A 116 -11.01 -2.09 16.60
N GLN A 117 -10.95 -1.56 17.83
CA GLN A 117 -12.12 -0.94 18.48
C GLN A 117 -12.66 0.26 17.69
N ARG A 118 -11.78 1.08 17.10
CA ARG A 118 -12.18 2.22 16.23
C ARG A 118 -12.71 1.77 14.87
N VAL A 119 -12.18 0.67 14.35
CA VAL A 119 -12.71 0.03 13.13
C VAL A 119 -14.15 -0.48 13.39
N GLY A 120 -14.43 -0.98 14.58
CA GLY A 120 -15.76 -1.44 14.96
C GLY A 120 -16.12 -2.77 14.31
N PRO A 121 -17.37 -2.95 13.79
CA PRO A 121 -17.83 -4.23 13.21
C PRO A 121 -16.93 -4.77 12.10
N ASP A 122 -16.30 -3.89 11.30
CA ASP A 122 -15.42 -4.27 10.20
C ASP A 122 -14.12 -4.93 10.70
N ALA A 123 -13.81 -4.85 12.01
CA ALA A 123 -12.66 -5.53 12.60
C ALA A 123 -12.70 -7.05 12.38
N ASP A 124 -13.89 -7.63 12.24
CA ASP A 124 -14.06 -9.06 11.93
C ASP A 124 -13.47 -9.45 10.56
N GLU A 125 -13.27 -8.49 9.66
CA GLU A 125 -12.61 -8.68 8.37
C GLU A 125 -11.08 -8.51 8.47
N THR A 126 -10.52 -8.45 9.68
CA THR A 126 -9.08 -8.27 9.90
C THR A 126 -8.43 -9.46 10.59
N ARG A 127 -7.10 -9.55 10.46
CA ARG A 127 -6.25 -10.46 11.20
C ARG A 127 -4.97 -9.74 11.60
N ILE A 128 -4.55 -9.86 12.86
CA ILE A 128 -3.24 -9.44 13.35
C ILE A 128 -2.33 -10.66 13.37
N VAL A 129 -1.21 -10.56 12.68
CA VAL A 129 -0.18 -11.60 12.60
C VAL A 129 1.07 -11.08 13.31
N PHE A 130 1.34 -11.62 14.49
CA PHE A 130 2.55 -11.35 15.26
C PHE A 130 3.64 -12.35 14.86
N VAL A 131 4.66 -11.89 14.15
CA VAL A 131 5.79 -12.73 13.70
C VAL A 131 6.93 -12.58 14.68
N SER A 132 7.28 -13.66 15.38
CA SER A 132 8.42 -13.63 16.29
C SER A 132 9.74 -13.53 15.52
N VAL A 133 10.59 -12.57 15.94
CA VAL A 133 12.00 -12.46 15.51
C VAL A 133 12.97 -13.15 16.47
N ASP A 134 12.45 -13.85 17.45
CA ASP A 134 13.23 -14.61 18.46
C ASP A 134 12.70 -16.05 18.62
N PRO A 135 12.78 -16.86 17.57
CA PRO A 135 12.23 -18.22 17.59
C PRO A 135 12.92 -19.14 18.61
N ALA A 136 14.10 -18.76 19.12
CA ALA A 136 14.80 -19.52 20.13
C ALA A 136 14.07 -19.51 21.49
N ARG A 137 13.43 -18.41 21.87
CA ARG A 137 12.64 -18.26 23.08
C ARG A 137 11.14 -18.39 22.85
N ASP A 138 10.65 -17.95 21.72
CA ASP A 138 9.22 -17.84 21.41
C ASP A 138 8.67 -19.14 20.82
N THR A 139 8.35 -20.09 21.70
CA THR A 139 7.66 -21.31 21.29
C THR A 139 6.23 -21.04 20.87
N PRO A 140 5.57 -21.90 20.06
CA PRO A 140 4.16 -21.76 19.72
C PRO A 140 3.25 -21.56 20.93
N ALA A 141 3.46 -22.33 22.00
CA ALA A 141 2.66 -22.24 23.23
C ALA A 141 2.81 -20.86 23.91
N LEU A 142 4.03 -20.32 23.96
CA LEU A 142 4.30 -19.00 24.53
C LEU A 142 3.67 -17.89 23.70
N LEU A 143 3.84 -17.97 22.38
CA LEU A 143 3.20 -17.03 21.43
C LEU A 143 1.69 -17.02 21.58
N ARG A 144 1.07 -18.20 21.67
CA ARG A 144 -0.36 -18.33 21.91
C ARG A 144 -0.80 -17.59 23.17
N SER A 145 -0.10 -17.82 24.28
CA SER A 145 -0.40 -17.14 25.54
C SER A 145 -0.24 -15.63 25.42
N TYR A 146 0.80 -15.19 24.71
CA TYR A 146 1.10 -13.77 24.51
C TYR A 146 0.03 -13.08 23.67
N VAL A 147 -0.26 -13.56 22.46
CA VAL A 147 -1.21 -12.89 21.56
C VAL A 147 -2.64 -12.91 22.09
N ARG A 148 -3.04 -14.00 22.74
CA ARG A 148 -4.37 -14.11 23.37
C ARG A 148 -4.58 -13.18 24.56
N ALA A 149 -3.53 -12.74 25.21
CA ALA A 149 -3.64 -11.73 26.26
C ALA A 149 -4.13 -10.38 25.72
N PHE A 150 -3.97 -10.12 24.41
CA PHE A 150 -4.48 -8.93 23.72
C PHE A 150 -5.80 -9.23 23.02
N ASP A 151 -5.86 -10.23 22.15
CA ASP A 151 -7.06 -10.60 21.41
C ASP A 151 -6.99 -12.05 20.92
N ASP A 152 -7.87 -12.91 21.43
CA ASP A 152 -7.95 -14.31 21.04
C ASP A 152 -8.73 -14.56 19.75
N LYS A 153 -9.45 -13.56 19.26
CA LYS A 153 -10.27 -13.64 18.04
C LYS A 153 -9.48 -13.21 16.79
N HIS A 154 -8.76 -12.09 16.86
CA HIS A 154 -8.15 -11.48 15.70
C HIS A 154 -6.63 -11.69 15.62
N ALA A 155 -5.95 -11.99 16.72
CA ALA A 155 -4.50 -12.13 16.75
C ALA A 155 -4.05 -13.60 16.64
N VAL A 156 -2.94 -13.83 15.94
CA VAL A 156 -2.24 -15.11 15.84
C VAL A 156 -0.73 -14.87 15.89
N GLY A 157 -0.02 -15.70 16.64
CA GLY A 157 1.43 -15.68 16.70
C GLY A 157 2.05 -16.62 15.68
N LEU A 158 3.13 -16.19 15.04
CA LEU A 158 3.90 -17.03 14.11
C LEU A 158 5.35 -17.12 14.55
N THR A 159 5.93 -18.31 14.39
CA THR A 159 7.34 -18.60 14.62
C THR A 159 7.86 -19.53 13.52
N GLY A 160 9.12 -19.91 13.60
CA GLY A 160 9.72 -20.82 12.63
C GLY A 160 11.18 -21.13 12.97
N THR A 161 11.92 -21.64 12.02
CA THR A 161 13.38 -21.72 12.14
C THR A 161 14.01 -20.34 11.98
N ASP A 162 15.20 -20.12 12.55
CA ASP A 162 15.97 -18.86 12.37
C ASP A 162 16.05 -18.46 10.90
N ARG A 163 16.33 -19.42 10.02
CA ARG A 163 16.41 -19.20 8.57
C ARG A 163 15.05 -18.77 7.95
N ALA A 164 13.94 -19.32 8.44
CA ALA A 164 12.61 -18.95 7.95
C ALA A 164 12.26 -17.53 8.38
N ILE A 165 12.56 -17.17 9.62
CA ILE A 165 12.36 -15.82 10.17
C ILE A 165 13.23 -14.81 9.43
N GLU A 166 14.53 -15.12 9.25
CA GLU A 166 15.44 -14.25 8.49
C GLU A 166 14.94 -14.00 7.06
N LYS A 167 14.49 -15.05 6.37
CA LYS A 167 13.95 -14.92 5.01
C LYS A 167 12.74 -13.99 4.96
N VAL A 168 11.80 -14.11 5.91
CA VAL A 168 10.60 -13.27 5.97
C VAL A 168 10.97 -11.82 6.34
N ALA A 169 11.86 -11.63 7.31
CA ALA A 169 12.35 -10.31 7.69
C ALA A 169 13.04 -9.60 6.51
N GLN A 170 13.92 -10.29 5.78
CA GLN A 170 14.56 -9.76 4.58
C GLN A 170 13.56 -9.41 3.49
N ARG A 171 12.53 -10.26 3.27
CA ARG A 171 11.47 -10.03 2.28
C ARG A 171 10.75 -8.72 2.52
N TYR A 172 10.41 -8.41 3.77
CA TYR A 172 9.70 -7.19 4.15
C TYR A 172 10.60 -6.07 4.63
N ARG A 173 11.93 -6.21 4.47
CA ARG A 173 12.93 -5.21 4.88
C ARG A 173 12.86 -4.86 6.36
N VAL A 174 12.51 -5.85 7.19
CA VAL A 174 12.51 -5.72 8.64
C VAL A 174 13.93 -5.86 9.15
N ALA A 175 14.43 -4.82 9.79
CA ALA A 175 15.70 -4.89 10.52
C ALA A 175 15.43 -5.42 11.93
N TYR A 176 16.18 -6.42 12.35
CA TYR A 176 16.24 -6.88 13.74
C TYR A 176 17.65 -7.34 14.08
N GLN A 177 18.01 -7.22 15.35
CA GLN A 177 19.32 -7.62 15.86
C GLN A 177 19.20 -8.10 17.29
N MET A 178 19.73 -9.28 17.56
CA MET A 178 19.90 -9.77 18.93
C MET A 178 21.06 -9.04 19.60
N GLU A 179 20.80 -8.41 20.74
CA GLU A 179 21.82 -7.73 21.52
C GLU A 179 22.73 -8.74 22.22
N LYS A 180 23.85 -8.24 22.75
CA LYS A 180 24.78 -9.08 23.48
C LYS A 180 24.09 -9.63 24.75
N ARG A 181 24.29 -10.94 24.99
CA ARG A 181 23.77 -11.58 26.21
C ARG A 181 24.44 -11.01 27.44
N ASP A 182 23.63 -10.74 28.43
CA ASP A 182 24.09 -10.38 29.76
C ASP A 182 24.75 -11.59 30.48
N PRO A 183 25.46 -11.37 31.62
CA PRO A 183 26.10 -12.45 32.35
C PRO A 183 25.14 -13.55 32.87
N ASP A 184 23.87 -13.23 33.07
CA ASP A 184 22.77 -14.13 33.43
C ASP A 184 22.11 -14.82 32.23
N GLY A 185 22.57 -14.46 30.99
CA GLY A 185 22.08 -15.04 29.74
C GLY A 185 20.90 -14.31 29.12
N ALA A 186 20.38 -13.23 29.74
CA ALA A 186 19.33 -12.40 29.20
C ALA A 186 19.84 -11.60 27.98
N TYR A 187 18.95 -11.28 27.05
CA TYR A 187 19.25 -10.43 25.91
C TYR A 187 17.98 -9.78 25.39
N GLU A 188 18.13 -8.62 24.80
CA GLU A 188 17.08 -7.91 24.08
C GLU A 188 17.23 -8.11 22.58
N VAL A 189 16.15 -7.84 21.82
CA VAL A 189 16.17 -7.83 20.36
C VAL A 189 15.71 -6.47 19.89
N THR A 190 16.61 -5.69 19.31
CA THR A 190 16.25 -4.46 18.62
C THR A 190 15.57 -4.82 17.31
N HIS A 191 14.39 -4.25 17.04
CA HIS A 191 13.63 -4.48 15.82
C HIS A 191 12.81 -3.27 15.41
N SER A 192 12.35 -3.24 14.15
CA SER A 192 11.42 -2.23 13.65
C SER A 192 10.05 -2.36 14.30
N SER A 193 9.44 -1.24 14.72
CA SER A 193 8.07 -1.16 15.28
C SER A 193 6.97 -1.03 14.21
N ALA A 194 7.32 -1.05 12.93
CA ALA A 194 6.37 -0.86 11.84
C ALA A 194 5.36 -2.01 11.73
N VAL A 195 4.12 -1.67 11.43
CA VAL A 195 3.03 -2.61 11.13
C VAL A 195 2.71 -2.55 9.64
N TYR A 196 2.79 -3.69 8.99
CA TYR A 196 2.55 -3.85 7.56
C TYR A 196 1.09 -4.24 7.34
N ILE A 197 0.38 -3.53 6.48
CA ILE A 197 -1.04 -3.76 6.19
C ILE A 197 -1.19 -4.32 4.79
N PHE A 198 -1.77 -5.51 4.71
CA PHE A 198 -2.08 -6.21 3.47
C PHE A 198 -3.58 -6.29 3.29
N ASP A 199 -4.07 -6.16 2.06
CA ASP A 199 -5.49 -6.34 1.76
C ASP A 199 -5.92 -7.82 1.81
N ALA A 200 -7.20 -8.09 1.56
CA ALA A 200 -7.76 -9.43 1.60
C ALA A 200 -7.19 -10.38 0.53
N ALA A 201 -6.62 -9.85 -0.55
CA ALA A 201 -5.91 -10.63 -1.57
C ALA A 201 -4.43 -10.88 -1.19
N GLY A 202 -3.94 -10.25 -0.14
CA GLY A 202 -2.56 -10.34 0.33
C GLY A 202 -1.60 -9.35 -0.33
N HIS A 203 -2.10 -8.35 -1.06
CA HIS A 203 -1.25 -7.30 -1.63
C HIS A 203 -0.83 -6.32 -0.53
N ALA A 204 0.44 -5.94 -0.52
CA ALA A 204 0.95 -4.91 0.40
C ALA A 204 0.32 -3.56 0.05
N ARG A 205 -0.27 -2.89 1.04
CA ARG A 205 -0.97 -1.62 0.85
C ARG A 205 -0.33 -0.49 1.65
N LEU A 206 -0.24 -0.62 2.96
CA LEU A 206 0.16 0.48 3.83
C LEU A 206 1.19 0.04 4.86
N LEU A 207 1.96 1.00 5.37
CA LEU A 207 2.85 0.85 6.50
C LEU A 207 2.46 1.86 7.56
N ALA A 208 2.15 1.37 8.76
CA ALA A 208 1.92 2.18 9.93
C ALA A 208 3.15 2.17 10.85
N THR A 209 3.43 3.31 11.50
CA THR A 209 4.53 3.50 12.44
C THR A 209 4.00 3.94 13.81
N ASP A 210 4.86 4.05 14.80
CA ASP A 210 4.55 4.57 16.13
C ASP A 210 4.15 6.06 16.12
N HIS A 211 4.49 6.81 15.07
CA HIS A 211 4.11 8.21 14.90
C HIS A 211 2.68 8.41 14.35
N ASP A 212 2.09 7.39 13.76
CA ASP A 212 0.75 7.49 13.18
C ASP A 212 -0.32 7.41 14.28
N SER A 213 -1.35 8.23 14.24
CA SER A 213 -2.41 8.19 15.25
C SER A 213 -3.31 6.94 15.08
N ILE A 214 -3.92 6.47 16.17
CA ILE A 214 -4.90 5.37 16.13
C ILE A 214 -6.03 5.69 15.17
N ASP A 215 -6.51 6.94 15.13
CA ASP A 215 -7.59 7.36 14.24
C ASP A 215 -7.18 7.31 12.77
N ALA A 216 -5.94 7.72 12.44
CA ALA A 216 -5.39 7.63 11.09
C ALA A 216 -5.29 6.17 10.63
N ILE A 217 -4.74 5.30 11.49
CA ILE A 217 -4.62 3.87 11.18
C ILE A 217 -6.00 3.25 10.97
N ALA A 218 -6.96 3.53 11.86
CA ALA A 218 -8.30 2.97 11.77
C ALA A 218 -9.08 3.48 10.53
N ALA A 219 -8.92 4.76 10.17
CA ALA A 219 -9.53 5.33 8.98
C ALA A 219 -9.02 4.65 7.70
N ASP A 220 -7.71 4.53 7.57
CA ASP A 220 -7.11 3.92 6.40
C ASP A 220 -7.35 2.40 6.37
N LEU A 221 -7.35 1.72 7.52
CA LEU A 221 -7.67 0.29 7.61
C LEU A 221 -9.10 0.00 7.11
N LYS A 222 -10.09 0.82 7.49
CA LYS A 222 -11.46 0.71 6.94
C LYS A 222 -11.47 0.83 5.43
N ARG A 223 -10.72 1.77 4.89
CA ARG A 223 -10.62 1.96 3.43
C ARG A 223 -10.01 0.74 2.75
N VAL A 224 -8.96 0.11 3.34
CA VAL A 224 -8.36 -1.12 2.81
C VAL A 224 -9.35 -2.28 2.87
N ILE A 225 -10.11 -2.44 3.97
CA ILE A 225 -11.13 -3.49 4.13
C ILE A 225 -12.21 -3.35 3.04
N HIS A 226 -12.64 -2.12 2.72
CA HIS A 226 -13.68 -1.86 1.75
C HIS A 226 -13.17 -1.66 0.32
N ALA A 227 -11.87 -1.57 0.10
CA ALA A 227 -11.29 -1.55 -1.22
C ALA A 227 -11.40 -2.96 -1.84
N LYS A 228 -12.61 -3.30 -2.31
CA LYS A 228 -12.79 -4.50 -3.12
C LYS A 228 -12.03 -4.27 -4.40
N ASP A 229 -10.98 -5.06 -4.58
CA ASP A 229 -10.19 -5.29 -5.78
C ASP A 229 -10.31 -4.21 -6.88
N ALA A 230 -9.44 -3.18 -6.80
CA ALA A 230 -9.27 -2.21 -7.88
C ALA A 230 -8.14 -2.65 -8.80
#